data_9ef9b76669f160ed7a0cfa5630c592cd
#
_entry.id   9ef9b76669f160ed7a0cfa5630c592cd
#
_cell.length_a   1.000
_cell.length_b   1.000
_cell.length_c   1.000
_cell.angle_alpha   90.00
_cell.angle_beta   90.00
_cell.angle_gamma   90.00
#
_symmetry.space_group_name_H-M   'P 1'
#
loop_
_entity.id
_entity.type
_entity.pdbx_description
1 polymer ?
#
loop_
_entity_poly.entity_id
_entity_poly.type
_entity_poly.pdbx_seq_one_letter_code
_entity_poly.pdbx_strand_id
1 'polypeptide(L)'
;MQLSNRLTALFFPILLVSVLSGCGSSATQEGTGEYVDDTVITTKVKAAIFEEASLKSAEINVETYKGVVQLGGFVNSQADINKAVALTHDVKGVTSVKNDMHLK
;
A
#
# COMPACT_ATOMS: atom_id res chain seq x y z
N MET A 1 24.68 -38.56 -15.39
CA MET A 1 25.08 -37.80 -14.30
C MET A 1 24.81 -36.37 -14.50
N GLN A 2 25.47 -35.72 -15.38
CA GLN A 2 25.18 -34.33 -15.58
C GLN A 2 23.74 -34.12 -15.96
N LEU A 3 23.17 -35.10 -16.61
CA LEU A 3 21.79 -34.96 -17.02
C LEU A 3 20.87 -34.70 -15.86
N SER A 4 21.03 -35.43 -14.80
CA SER A 4 20.15 -35.24 -13.67
C SER A 4 20.32 -33.86 -13.09
N ASN A 5 21.54 -33.37 -13.12
CA ASN A 5 21.73 -32.00 -12.59
C ASN A 5 20.99 -30.97 -13.40
N ARG A 6 21.03 -31.12 -14.67
CA ARG A 6 20.36 -30.16 -15.52
C ARG A 6 18.86 -30.25 -15.33
N LEU A 7 18.37 -31.42 -15.20
CA LEU A 7 16.94 -31.59 -14.98
C LEU A 7 16.52 -30.91 -13.71
N THR A 8 17.31 -31.07 -12.69
CA THR A 8 17.00 -30.45 -11.43
C THR A 8 16.93 -28.97 -11.56
N ALA A 9 17.87 -28.40 -12.28
CA ALA A 9 17.88 -26.95 -12.43
C ALA A 9 16.63 -26.46 -13.12
N LEU A 10 16.20 -27.18 -14.13
CA LEU A 10 15.01 -26.79 -14.84
C LEU A 10 13.78 -26.83 -13.94
N PHE A 11 13.77 -27.82 -13.11
CA PHE A 11 12.63 -28.02 -12.27
C PHE A 11 12.38 -26.88 -11.33
N PHE A 12 13.42 -26.37 -10.72
CA PHE A 12 13.27 -25.27 -9.79
C PHE A 12 12.60 -24.06 -10.36
N PRO A 13 13.06 -23.55 -11.47
CA PRO A 13 12.44 -22.34 -12.02
C PRO A 13 10.96 -22.50 -12.24
N ILE A 14 10.57 -23.65 -12.67
CA ILE A 14 9.17 -23.88 -12.94
C ILE A 14 8.36 -23.78 -11.66
N LEU A 15 8.86 -24.34 -10.61
CA LEU A 15 8.16 -24.29 -9.35
C LEU A 15 8.00 -22.87 -8.86
N LEU A 16 9.05 -22.10 -8.98
CA LEU A 16 8.98 -20.72 -8.54
C LEU A 16 7.93 -19.97 -9.28
N VAL A 17 7.87 -20.16 -10.57
CA VAL A 17 6.88 -19.47 -11.37
C VAL A 17 5.49 -19.85 -10.92
N SER A 18 5.28 -21.09 -10.64
CA SER A 18 3.97 -21.54 -10.21
C SER A 18 3.56 -20.87 -8.92
N VAL A 19 4.48 -20.79 -8.01
CA VAL A 19 4.17 -20.18 -6.73
C VAL A 19 3.77 -18.73 -6.92
N LEU A 20 4.52 -18.01 -7.74
CA LEU A 20 4.19 -16.63 -7.98
C LEU A 20 2.82 -16.50 -8.61
N SER A 21 2.51 -17.36 -9.51
CA SER A 21 1.19 -17.34 -10.13
C SER A 21 0.13 -17.56 -9.07
N GLY A 22 0.37 -18.45 -8.18
CA GLY A 22 -0.59 -18.69 -7.12
C GLY A 22 -0.82 -17.45 -6.29
N CYS A 23 0.24 -16.75 -5.98
CA CYS A 23 0.07 -15.52 -5.23
C CYS A 23 -0.74 -14.53 -6.01
N GLY A 24 -0.48 -14.42 -7.29
CA GLY A 24 -1.23 -13.52 -8.11
C GLY A 24 -2.69 -13.88 -8.14
N SER A 25 -2.98 -15.15 -8.23
CA SER A 25 -4.37 -15.53 -8.29
C SER A 25 -5.05 -15.29 -6.95
N SER A 26 -4.33 -15.42 -5.87
CA SER A 26 -4.97 -15.15 -4.60
C SER A 26 -5.36 -13.69 -4.51
N ALA A 27 -4.65 -12.86 -5.19
CA ALA A 27 -5.00 -11.46 -5.17
C ALA A 27 -6.35 -11.23 -5.82
N THR A 28 -6.76 -12.14 -6.66
CA THR A 28 -7.98 -11.88 -7.37
C THR A 28 -9.18 -12.01 -6.51
N GLN A 29 -9.04 -12.55 -5.37
CA GLN A 29 -10.26 -12.68 -4.68
C GLN A 29 -10.73 -11.42 -4.16
N GLU A 30 -9.99 -10.45 -4.26
CA GLU A 30 -10.61 -9.27 -4.02
C GLU A 30 -11.58 -9.04 -5.05
N GLY A 31 -11.79 -9.97 -5.86
CA GLY A 31 -12.95 -9.93 -6.69
C GLY A 31 -14.16 -9.76 -5.81
N THR A 32 -14.04 -10.13 -4.58
CA THR A 32 -15.08 -9.83 -3.68
C THR A 32 -15.23 -8.38 -3.57
N GLY A 33 -14.31 -7.69 -4.13
CA GLY A 33 -14.70 -6.41 -4.49
C GLY A 33 -14.46 -5.32 -3.50
N GLU A 34 -15.17 -5.30 -2.47
CA GLU A 34 -15.13 -4.14 -1.62
C GLU A 34 -14.05 -4.15 -0.58
N TYR A 35 -13.60 -5.32 -0.22
CA TYR A 35 -12.63 -5.35 0.86
C TYR A 35 -11.22 -5.11 0.35
N VAL A 36 -10.55 -4.17 0.94
CA VAL A 36 -9.13 -3.94 0.68
C VAL A 36 -8.42 -4.03 2.00
N ASP A 37 -7.38 -4.84 2.05
CA ASP A 37 -6.64 -5.06 3.28
C ASP A 37 -6.07 -3.75 3.81
N ASP A 38 -6.15 -3.55 5.12
CA ASP A 38 -5.64 -2.33 5.73
C ASP A 38 -4.17 -2.10 5.43
N THR A 39 -3.39 -3.17 5.33
CA THR A 39 -1.97 -3.04 5.00
C THR A 39 -1.78 -2.48 3.60
N VAL A 40 -2.60 -2.91 2.68
CA VAL A 40 -2.53 -2.42 1.31
C VAL A 40 -2.93 -0.95 1.27
N ILE A 41 -3.97 -0.60 2.01
CA ILE A 41 -4.41 0.79 2.06
C ILE A 41 -3.28 1.66 2.62
N THR A 42 -2.68 1.25 3.72
CA THR A 42 -1.58 2.01 4.32
C THR A 42 -0.47 2.23 3.32
N THR A 43 -0.08 1.18 2.60
CA THR A 43 1.00 1.28 1.64
C THR A 43 0.65 2.28 0.53
N LYS A 44 -0.56 2.21 0.03
CA LYS A 44 -0.95 3.10 -1.06
C LYS A 44 -1.08 4.54 -0.60
N VAL A 45 -1.57 4.75 0.61
CA VAL A 45 -1.65 6.11 1.15
C VAL A 45 -0.25 6.68 1.31
N LYS A 46 0.66 5.89 1.86
CA LYS A 46 2.03 6.37 2.02
C LYS A 46 2.65 6.72 0.67
N ALA A 47 2.41 5.90 -0.33
CA ALA A 47 2.96 6.17 -1.66
C ALA A 47 2.40 7.46 -2.24
N ALA A 48 1.10 7.67 -2.09
CA ALA A 48 0.47 8.88 -2.61
C ALA A 48 1.04 10.12 -1.94
N ILE A 49 1.20 10.05 -0.62
CA ILE A 49 1.76 11.18 0.12
C ILE A 49 3.20 11.41 -0.27
N PHE A 50 3.96 10.34 -0.41
CA PHE A 50 5.36 10.45 -0.75
C PHE A 50 5.59 11.07 -2.11
N GLU A 51 4.66 10.85 -3.04
CA GLU A 51 4.80 11.40 -4.38
C GLU A 51 4.38 12.87 -4.48
N GLU A 52 3.74 13.38 -3.46
CA GLU A 52 3.25 14.75 -3.50
C GLU A 52 4.37 15.70 -3.12
N ALA A 53 4.75 16.58 -4.04
CA ALA A 53 5.88 17.47 -3.82
C ALA A 53 5.68 18.39 -2.62
N SER A 54 4.47 18.86 -2.41
CA SER A 54 4.22 19.81 -1.33
C SER A 54 4.34 19.16 0.04
N LEU A 55 4.35 17.84 0.10
CA LEU A 55 4.43 17.13 1.38
C LEU A 55 5.80 16.54 1.64
N LYS A 56 6.80 16.91 0.84
CA LYS A 56 8.12 16.29 0.96
C LYS A 56 8.77 16.51 2.32
N SER A 57 8.54 17.65 2.92
CA SER A 57 9.18 17.93 4.20
C SER A 57 8.27 17.63 5.38
N ALA A 58 7.12 17.06 5.13
CA ALA A 58 6.20 16.73 6.20
C ALA A 58 6.58 15.41 6.84
N GLU A 59 6.20 15.25 8.10
CA GLU A 59 6.37 13.99 8.79
C GLU A 59 4.99 13.45 9.05
N ILE A 60 4.55 12.54 8.23
CA ILE A 60 3.19 12.02 8.29
C ILE A 60 3.21 10.52 8.56
N ASN A 61 2.50 10.14 9.61
CA ASN A 61 2.32 8.74 9.97
C ASN A 61 0.95 8.29 9.49
N VAL A 62 0.89 7.07 8.97
CA VAL A 62 -0.34 6.54 8.41
C VAL A 62 -0.67 5.23 9.11
N GLU A 63 -1.88 5.13 9.65
CA GLU A 63 -2.36 3.90 10.25
C GLU A 63 -3.76 3.65 9.74
N THR A 64 -4.06 2.39 9.44
CA THR A 64 -5.36 2.02 8.88
C THR A 64 -5.98 0.92 9.70
N TYR A 65 -7.25 1.10 10.04
CA TYR A 65 -8.00 0.07 10.73
C TYR A 65 -9.40 -0.02 10.12
N LYS A 66 -9.68 -1.15 9.53
CA LYS A 66 -10.97 -1.42 8.89
C LYS A 66 -11.37 -0.30 7.93
N GLY A 67 -10.42 0.12 7.12
CA GLY A 67 -10.67 1.13 6.10
C GLY A 67 -10.61 2.56 6.59
N VAL A 68 -10.53 2.78 7.89
CA VAL A 68 -10.40 4.12 8.44
C VAL A 68 -8.93 4.44 8.54
N VAL A 69 -8.50 5.51 7.89
CA VAL A 69 -7.09 5.90 7.87
C VAL A 69 -6.89 7.06 8.81
N GLN A 70 -5.95 6.90 9.72
CA GLN A 70 -5.58 7.99 10.62
C GLN A 70 -4.26 8.56 10.18
N LEU A 71 -4.22 9.87 9.97
CA LEU A 71 -3.00 10.57 9.59
C LEU A 71 -2.54 11.38 10.78
N GLY A 72 -1.31 11.12 11.21
CA GLY A 72 -0.73 11.87 12.31
C GLY A 72 0.58 12.49 11.90
N GLY A 73 1.15 13.32 12.76
CA GLY A 73 2.43 13.90 12.50
C GLY A 73 2.40 15.41 12.39
N PHE A 74 3.38 15.95 11.70
CA PHE A 74 3.56 17.40 11.63
C PHE A 74 3.77 17.85 10.19
N VAL A 75 3.07 18.89 9.82
CA VAL A 75 3.14 19.46 8.48
C VAL A 75 3.32 20.96 8.56
N ASN A 76 3.64 21.57 7.43
CA ASN A 76 4.01 22.99 7.43
C ASN A 76 2.83 23.94 7.35
N SER A 77 1.69 23.50 6.84
CA SER A 77 0.58 24.41 6.63
C SER A 77 -0.73 23.67 6.65
N GLN A 78 -1.81 24.44 6.82
CA GLN A 78 -3.14 23.87 6.74
C GLN A 78 -3.41 23.32 5.34
N ALA A 79 -2.86 23.97 4.33
CA ALA A 79 -3.02 23.48 2.97
C ALA A 79 -2.42 22.08 2.82
N ASP A 80 -1.31 21.81 3.49
CA ASP A 80 -0.69 20.50 3.45
C ASP A 80 -1.57 19.46 4.14
N ILE A 81 -2.20 19.85 5.24
CA ILE A 81 -3.15 18.93 5.89
C ILE A 81 -4.26 18.58 4.93
N ASN A 82 -4.83 19.59 4.30
CA ASN A 82 -5.95 19.38 3.39
C ASN A 82 -5.54 18.50 2.23
N LYS A 83 -4.34 18.71 1.72
CA LYS A 83 -3.84 17.90 0.60
C LYS A 83 -3.67 16.45 1.01
N ALA A 84 -3.06 16.22 2.15
CA ALA A 84 -2.83 14.86 2.60
C ALA A 84 -4.15 14.12 2.82
N VAL A 85 -5.13 14.81 3.40
CA VAL A 85 -6.45 14.21 3.62
C VAL A 85 -7.11 13.87 2.28
N ALA A 86 -7.03 14.79 1.33
CA ALA A 86 -7.65 14.56 0.02
C ALA A 86 -7.01 13.39 -0.69
N LEU A 87 -5.68 13.32 -0.69
CA LEU A 87 -4.98 12.21 -1.31
C LEU A 87 -5.38 10.88 -0.69
N THR A 88 -5.54 10.88 0.62
CA THR A 88 -5.90 9.67 1.34
C THR A 88 -7.30 9.21 0.96
N HIS A 89 -8.23 10.14 0.87
CA HIS A 89 -9.59 9.79 0.50
C HIS A 89 -9.66 9.14 -0.88
N ASP A 90 -8.75 9.48 -1.77
CA ASP A 90 -8.78 8.95 -3.11
C ASP A 90 -8.27 7.52 -3.22
N VAL A 91 -7.69 7.00 -2.17
CA VAL A 91 -7.16 5.64 -2.20
C VAL A 91 -8.30 4.65 -2.08
N LYS A 92 -8.31 3.67 -2.99
CA LYS A 92 -9.37 2.68 -2.98
C LYS A 92 -9.37 1.90 -1.68
N GLY A 93 -10.53 1.74 -1.11
CA GLY A 93 -10.68 0.99 0.14
C GLY A 93 -10.80 1.88 1.36
N VAL A 94 -10.46 3.14 1.23
CA VAL A 94 -10.56 4.06 2.36
C VAL A 94 -12.03 4.42 2.58
N THR A 95 -12.50 4.21 3.79
CA THR A 95 -13.88 4.53 4.13
C THR A 95 -13.99 5.90 4.79
N SER A 96 -12.96 6.28 5.53
CA SER A 96 -12.93 7.61 6.13
C SER A 96 -11.51 7.94 6.52
N VAL A 97 -11.26 9.23 6.74
CA VAL A 97 -9.93 9.70 7.09
C VAL A 97 -10.05 10.49 8.38
N LYS A 98 -9.22 10.15 9.34
CA LYS A 98 -9.16 10.88 10.59
C LYS A 98 -7.87 11.69 10.61
N ASN A 99 -7.99 12.99 10.69
CA ASN A 99 -6.82 13.86 10.71
C ASN A 99 -6.37 14.10 12.13
N ASP A 100 -5.13 13.74 12.39
CA ASP A 100 -4.51 14.02 13.67
C ASP A 100 -3.16 14.67 13.44
N MET A 101 -3.02 15.40 12.34
CA MET A 101 -1.79 16.10 12.02
C MET A 101 -1.79 17.48 12.66
N HIS A 102 -0.60 17.94 12.97
CA HIS A 102 -0.42 19.23 13.61
C HIS A 102 0.51 20.11 12.80
N LEU A 103 0.34 21.39 12.93
CA LEU A 103 1.23 22.32 12.26
C LEU A 103 2.53 22.43 13.03
N LYS A 104 3.62 22.56 12.30
CA LYS A 104 4.93 22.74 12.91
C LYS A 104 5.07 24.08 13.58
#